data_6910403bf8d295e29dc0bb4111361f47
#
_entry.id   6910403bf8d295e29dc0bb4111361f47
#
_cell.length_a   1.000
_cell.length_b   1.000
_cell.length_c   1.000
_cell.angle_alpha   90.00
_cell.angle_beta   90.00
_cell.angle_gamma   90.00
#
_symmetry.space_group_name_H-M   'P 1'
#
loop_
_entity.id
_entity.type
_entity.pdbx_description
1 polymer ?
#
loop_
_entity_poly.entity_id
_entity_poly.type
_entity_poly.pdbx_seq_one_letter_code
_entity_poly.pdbx_strand_id
1 'polypeptide(L)'
;EDLKLVCQILNGYAILIPIEMTLLHIPNHIAIIPDGNRRWAKEHNLPTFEGHRRGFDVATKIGKKIRSLGVHTLTMWAFSTENWERSKDEINYLMRMYELFIEKNLRQALKEKIRIIHLGRKDRIPKTLLKRIQNSEEKTKTFDKYILNIALDYGGTDEVIRAIHRLSEDNIDLNNLTIEQFSNFLDTANQPYPNPDLIIRTSGEQRTSGLMIWQAAYAEYIFLNKHFPDLKNEDIDYAVEEYARRQRRFGK
;
A
#
# COMPACT_ATOMS: atom_id res chain seq x y z
N GLU A 1 -25.25 -27.71 -7.86
CA GLU A 1 -24.55 -26.85 -8.84
C GLU A 1 -23.08 -27.22 -8.81
N ASP A 2 -22.63 -27.89 -9.90
CA ASP A 2 -21.25 -28.39 -10.01
C ASP A 2 -20.30 -27.21 -10.19
N LEU A 3 -19.48 -26.92 -9.17
CA LEU A 3 -18.39 -25.98 -9.26
C LEU A 3 -17.37 -26.49 -10.29
N LYS A 4 -17.34 -25.86 -11.45
CA LYS A 4 -16.30 -26.13 -12.45
C LYS A 4 -14.97 -25.59 -11.89
N LEU A 5 -14.00 -26.48 -11.65
CA LEU A 5 -12.68 -26.18 -11.12
C LEU A 5 -11.65 -26.25 -12.26
N VAL A 6 -10.69 -25.32 -12.26
CA VAL A 6 -9.51 -25.35 -13.13
C VAL A 6 -8.28 -25.63 -12.28
N CYS A 7 -7.43 -26.53 -12.75
CA CYS A 7 -6.14 -26.81 -12.13
C CYS A 7 -5.12 -25.76 -12.59
N GLN A 8 -4.66 -24.90 -11.67
CA GLN A 8 -3.51 -24.01 -11.91
C GLN A 8 -2.29 -24.52 -11.14
N ILE A 9 -1.14 -24.54 -11.81
CA ILE A 9 0.13 -24.88 -11.16
C ILE A 9 0.78 -23.60 -10.66
N LEU A 10 0.74 -23.35 -9.34
CA LEU A 10 1.43 -22.26 -8.69
C LEU A 10 2.55 -22.83 -7.82
N ASN A 11 3.79 -22.40 -8.09
CA ASN A 11 4.98 -22.84 -7.35
C ASN A 11 5.20 -24.37 -7.30
N GLY A 12 4.81 -25.09 -8.35
CA GLY A 12 4.98 -26.55 -8.43
C GLY A 12 3.88 -27.40 -7.75
N TYR A 13 2.85 -26.74 -7.20
CA TYR A 13 1.68 -27.40 -6.62
C TYR A 13 0.46 -27.21 -7.50
N ALA A 14 -0.29 -28.30 -7.73
CA ALA A 14 -1.60 -28.23 -8.42
C ALA A 14 -2.65 -27.70 -7.44
N ILE A 15 -3.19 -26.53 -7.71
CA ILE A 15 -4.27 -25.90 -6.93
C ILE A 15 -5.53 -25.92 -7.78
N LEU A 16 -6.61 -26.48 -7.25
CA LEU A 16 -7.93 -26.42 -7.88
C LEU A 16 -8.58 -25.07 -7.54
N ILE A 17 -8.78 -24.24 -8.57
CA ILE A 17 -9.41 -22.92 -8.43
C ILE A 17 -10.78 -22.96 -9.15
N PRO A 18 -11.86 -22.42 -8.57
CA PRO A 18 -13.11 -22.25 -9.27
C PRO A 18 -12.91 -21.48 -10.58
N ILE A 19 -13.53 -21.95 -11.70
CA ILE A 19 -13.42 -21.30 -13.01
C ILE A 19 -13.78 -19.81 -12.93
N GLU A 20 -14.74 -19.44 -12.10
CA GLU A 20 -15.14 -18.06 -11.87
C GLU A 20 -13.98 -17.18 -11.34
N MET A 21 -13.11 -17.72 -10.49
CA MET A 21 -11.89 -17.02 -10.01
C MET A 21 -10.79 -16.89 -11.08
N THR A 22 -10.73 -17.81 -12.03
CA THR A 22 -9.70 -17.78 -13.10
C THR A 22 -9.98 -16.68 -14.14
N LEU A 23 -11.21 -16.17 -14.20
CA LEU A 23 -11.67 -15.09 -15.06
C LEU A 23 -11.77 -13.74 -14.35
N LEU A 24 -11.47 -13.67 -13.04
CA LEU A 24 -11.48 -12.41 -12.29
C LEU A 24 -10.34 -11.50 -12.77
N HIS A 25 -10.71 -10.28 -13.14
CA HIS A 25 -9.73 -9.23 -13.42
C HIS A 25 -9.12 -8.75 -12.10
N ILE A 26 -7.95 -9.30 -11.75
CA ILE A 26 -7.23 -8.99 -10.50
C ILE A 26 -6.50 -7.66 -10.67
N PRO A 27 -6.59 -6.72 -9.70
CA PRO A 27 -5.82 -5.48 -9.73
C PRO A 27 -4.32 -5.78 -9.67
N ASN A 28 -3.53 -5.09 -10.49
CA ASN A 28 -2.07 -5.19 -10.41
C ASN A 28 -1.51 -4.46 -9.20
N HIS A 29 -2.15 -3.35 -8.80
CA HIS A 29 -1.73 -2.52 -7.69
C HIS A 29 -2.92 -2.21 -6.77
N ILE A 30 -2.81 -2.62 -5.51
CA ILE A 30 -3.75 -2.27 -4.43
C ILE A 30 -3.07 -1.28 -3.49
N ALA A 31 -3.76 -0.18 -3.17
CA ALA A 31 -3.37 0.72 -2.09
C ALA A 31 -4.34 0.61 -0.91
N ILE A 32 -3.83 0.63 0.33
CA ILE A 32 -4.64 0.51 1.54
C ILE A 32 -4.45 1.72 2.44
N ILE A 33 -5.58 2.29 2.89
CA ILE A 33 -5.67 3.29 3.95
C ILE A 33 -6.12 2.57 5.23
N PRO A 34 -5.19 2.20 6.13
CA PRO A 34 -5.48 1.39 7.32
C PRO A 34 -6.04 2.26 8.45
N ASP A 35 -7.28 2.69 8.29
CA ASP A 35 -7.95 3.57 9.25
C ASP A 35 -8.62 2.79 10.39
N GLY A 36 -8.78 3.46 11.54
CA GLY A 36 -9.56 2.97 12.67
C GLY A 36 -8.76 2.35 13.82
N ASN A 37 -7.43 2.31 13.79
CA ASN A 37 -6.61 1.72 14.88
C ASN A 37 -6.93 2.33 16.26
N ARG A 38 -7.03 3.66 16.34
CA ARG A 38 -7.34 4.37 17.59
C ARG A 38 -8.79 4.15 18.04
N ARG A 39 -9.74 4.17 17.10
CA ARG A 39 -11.17 3.92 17.38
C ARG A 39 -11.37 2.50 17.89
N TRP A 40 -10.78 1.53 17.22
CA TRP A 40 -10.78 0.12 17.64
C TRP A 40 -10.28 -0.05 19.08
N ALA A 41 -9.13 0.54 19.43
CA ALA A 41 -8.61 0.47 20.79
C ALA A 41 -9.58 1.06 21.81
N LYS A 42 -10.18 2.23 21.51
CA LYS A 42 -11.16 2.87 22.37
C LYS A 42 -12.41 1.99 22.59
N GLU A 43 -12.95 1.40 21.53
CA GLU A 43 -14.14 0.52 21.59
C GLU A 43 -13.88 -0.76 22.41
N HIS A 44 -12.62 -1.22 22.44
CA HIS A 44 -12.19 -2.38 23.23
C HIS A 44 -11.66 -2.01 24.62
N ASN A 45 -11.78 -0.75 25.05
CA ASN A 45 -11.23 -0.24 26.30
C ASN A 45 -9.72 -0.51 26.48
N LEU A 46 -8.97 -0.42 25.38
CA LEU A 46 -7.53 -0.63 25.31
C LEU A 46 -6.77 0.67 25.06
N PRO A 47 -5.50 0.75 25.48
CA PRO A 47 -4.63 1.86 25.09
C PRO A 47 -4.47 1.97 23.57
N THR A 48 -4.32 3.18 23.05
CA THR A 48 -4.15 3.46 21.60
C THR A 48 -3.04 2.60 20.95
N PHE A 49 -1.95 2.35 21.68
CA PHE A 49 -0.82 1.56 21.15
C PHE A 49 -1.22 0.11 20.80
N GLU A 50 -2.20 -0.48 21.51
CA GLU A 50 -2.69 -1.83 21.21
C GLU A 50 -3.40 -1.89 19.86
N GLY A 51 -4.18 -0.83 19.51
CA GLY A 51 -4.76 -0.70 18.19
C GLY A 51 -3.70 -0.65 17.09
N HIS A 52 -2.64 0.14 17.30
CA HIS A 52 -1.52 0.20 16.37
C HIS A 52 -0.77 -1.12 16.28
N ARG A 53 -0.43 -1.74 17.40
CA ARG A 53 0.23 -3.06 17.44
C ARG A 53 -0.57 -4.11 16.67
N ARG A 54 -1.86 -4.17 16.93
CA ARG A 54 -2.78 -5.07 16.21
C ARG A 54 -2.79 -4.78 14.72
N GLY A 55 -2.81 -3.48 14.34
CA GLY A 55 -2.74 -3.04 12.94
C GLY A 55 -1.49 -3.56 12.22
N PHE A 56 -0.31 -3.55 12.85
CA PHE A 56 0.92 -4.11 12.27
C PHE A 56 0.82 -5.63 12.03
N ASP A 57 0.21 -6.37 12.95
CA ASP A 57 0.00 -7.81 12.78
C ASP A 57 -0.96 -8.10 11.62
N VAL A 58 -2.04 -7.31 11.51
CA VAL A 58 -3.01 -7.39 10.41
C VAL A 58 -2.36 -7.01 9.09
N ALA A 59 -1.58 -5.94 9.03
CA ALA A 59 -0.87 -5.52 7.80
C ALA A 59 -0.01 -6.65 7.23
N THR A 60 0.69 -7.41 8.09
CA THR A 60 1.48 -8.58 7.66
C THR A 60 0.61 -9.68 7.05
N LYS A 61 -0.53 -10.00 7.66
CA LYS A 61 -1.46 -11.04 7.19
C LYS A 61 -2.10 -10.64 5.85
N ILE A 62 -2.61 -9.42 5.79
CA ILE A 62 -3.26 -8.87 4.59
C ILE A 62 -2.26 -8.76 3.42
N GLY A 63 -1.03 -8.33 3.68
CA GLY A 63 0.01 -8.30 2.65
C GLY A 63 0.31 -9.69 2.07
N LYS A 64 0.31 -10.75 2.88
CA LYS A 64 0.44 -12.14 2.40
C LYS A 64 -0.77 -12.56 1.57
N LYS A 65 -1.98 -12.24 2.02
CA LYS A 65 -3.21 -12.55 1.31
C LYS A 65 -3.24 -11.89 -0.07
N ILE A 66 -2.95 -10.59 -0.16
CA ILE A 66 -2.92 -9.84 -1.41
C ILE A 66 -1.93 -10.46 -2.42
N ARG A 67 -0.71 -10.81 -1.97
CA ARG A 67 0.24 -11.52 -2.83
C ARG A 67 -0.25 -12.89 -3.29
N SER A 68 -0.93 -13.63 -2.41
CA SER A 68 -1.48 -14.96 -2.77
C SER A 68 -2.57 -14.89 -3.84
N LEU A 69 -3.22 -13.74 -4.01
CA LEU A 69 -4.17 -13.47 -5.09
C LEU A 69 -3.47 -13.09 -6.42
N GLY A 70 -2.15 -12.94 -6.44
CA GLY A 70 -1.40 -12.56 -7.64
C GLY A 70 -1.23 -11.06 -7.86
N VAL A 71 -1.65 -10.23 -6.90
CA VAL A 71 -1.43 -8.77 -6.96
C VAL A 71 0.07 -8.47 -6.90
N HIS A 72 0.55 -7.70 -7.86
CA HIS A 72 1.98 -7.39 -8.00
C HIS A 72 2.46 -6.34 -6.99
N THR A 73 1.71 -5.25 -6.83
CA THR A 73 2.10 -4.09 -6.02
C THR A 73 1.09 -3.84 -4.91
N LEU A 74 1.58 -3.68 -3.69
CA LEU A 74 0.81 -3.24 -2.53
C LEU A 74 1.40 -1.94 -2.01
N THR A 75 0.59 -0.88 -1.93
CA THR A 75 0.92 0.34 -1.18
C THR A 75 0.17 0.34 0.15
N MET A 76 0.92 0.42 1.26
CA MET A 76 0.35 0.56 2.60
C MET A 76 0.62 1.97 3.12
N TRP A 77 -0.44 2.75 3.41
CA TRP A 77 -0.28 4.08 3.99
C TRP A 77 0.00 3.98 5.49
N ALA A 78 1.25 4.06 5.84
CA ALA A 78 1.72 3.87 7.21
C ALA A 78 1.57 5.13 8.07
N PHE A 79 1.96 6.31 7.54
CA PHE A 79 1.97 7.58 8.27
C PHE A 79 1.82 8.75 7.30
N SER A 80 0.80 9.58 7.50
CA SER A 80 0.60 10.76 6.66
C SER A 80 1.39 11.97 7.16
N THR A 81 1.57 12.97 6.28
CA THR A 81 2.22 14.26 6.60
C THR A 81 1.52 14.98 7.76
N GLU A 82 0.21 14.83 7.88
CA GLU A 82 -0.62 15.44 8.94
C GLU A 82 -0.47 14.71 10.29
N ASN A 83 -0.02 13.46 10.29
CA ASN A 83 0.13 12.70 11.54
C ASN A 83 1.24 13.23 12.46
N TRP A 84 2.10 14.12 11.99
CA TRP A 84 3.06 14.84 12.85
C TRP A 84 2.39 15.77 13.87
N GLU A 85 1.10 16.09 13.70
CA GLU A 85 0.32 16.87 14.68
C GLU A 85 -0.16 16.02 15.88
N ARG A 86 0.07 14.71 15.86
CA ARG A 86 -0.26 13.82 16.98
C ARG A 86 0.64 14.07 18.19
N SER A 87 0.28 13.49 19.34
CA SER A 87 1.13 13.58 20.53
C SER A 87 2.53 13.00 20.28
N LYS A 88 3.55 13.61 20.89
CA LYS A 88 4.93 13.15 20.76
C LYS A 88 5.11 11.68 21.15
N ASP A 89 4.39 11.23 22.18
CA ASP A 89 4.44 9.84 22.65
C ASP A 89 3.90 8.87 21.60
N GLU A 90 2.78 9.20 20.96
CA GLU A 90 2.21 8.39 19.87
C GLU A 90 3.17 8.33 18.68
N ILE A 91 3.73 9.48 18.27
CA ILE A 91 4.70 9.56 17.18
C ILE A 91 5.94 8.71 17.48
N ASN A 92 6.54 8.88 18.65
CA ASN A 92 7.73 8.12 19.06
C ASN A 92 7.44 6.61 19.09
N TYR A 93 6.29 6.21 19.61
CA TYR A 93 5.85 4.83 19.61
C TYR A 93 5.73 4.28 18.18
N LEU A 94 5.05 5.00 17.28
CA LEU A 94 4.87 4.58 15.89
C LEU A 94 6.21 4.47 15.16
N MET A 95 7.10 5.44 15.28
CA MET A 95 8.42 5.39 14.63
C MET A 95 9.23 4.17 15.09
N ARG A 96 9.20 3.86 16.40
CA ARG A 96 9.83 2.65 16.94
C ARG A 96 9.17 1.37 16.42
N MET A 97 7.85 1.34 16.32
CA MET A 97 7.13 0.19 15.75
C MET A 97 7.47 -0.02 14.27
N TYR A 98 7.63 1.04 13.47
CA TYR A 98 8.08 0.91 12.09
C TYR A 98 9.51 0.34 12.00
N GLU A 99 10.42 0.77 12.87
CA GLU A 99 11.77 0.19 12.93
C GLU A 99 11.72 -1.34 13.15
N LEU A 100 10.98 -1.77 14.16
CA LEU A 100 10.83 -3.19 14.49
C LEU A 100 10.12 -3.97 13.38
N PHE A 101 9.10 -3.38 12.77
CA PHE A 101 8.35 -3.99 11.68
C PHE A 101 9.22 -4.23 10.45
N ILE A 102 10.00 -3.24 10.03
CA ILE A 102 10.91 -3.35 8.90
C ILE A 102 11.97 -4.41 9.16
N GLU A 103 12.58 -4.41 10.34
CA GLU A 103 13.61 -5.38 10.71
C GLU A 103 13.08 -6.82 10.71
N LYS A 104 11.91 -7.03 11.35
CA LYS A 104 11.24 -8.33 11.42
C LYS A 104 10.88 -8.88 10.04
N ASN A 105 10.40 -8.00 9.14
CA ASN A 105 9.85 -8.41 7.85
C ASN A 105 10.91 -8.44 6.74
N LEU A 106 12.09 -7.85 6.91
CA LEU A 106 13.14 -7.86 5.89
C LEU A 106 13.57 -9.28 5.52
N ARG A 107 13.72 -10.19 6.50
CA ARG A 107 14.06 -11.61 6.22
C ARG A 107 13.01 -12.28 5.34
N GLN A 108 11.73 -12.01 5.62
CA GLN A 108 10.63 -12.54 4.83
C GLN A 108 10.64 -11.93 3.42
N ALA A 109 10.87 -10.63 3.28
CA ALA A 109 10.94 -9.94 2.01
C ALA A 109 12.06 -10.52 1.12
N LEU A 110 13.24 -10.79 1.69
CA LEU A 110 14.35 -11.42 0.98
C LEU A 110 13.99 -12.85 0.51
N LYS A 111 13.35 -13.65 1.38
CA LYS A 111 12.93 -15.02 1.05
C LYS A 111 11.87 -15.06 -0.06
N GLU A 112 10.88 -14.15 0.01
CA GLU A 112 9.76 -14.10 -0.92
C GLU A 112 10.03 -13.21 -2.15
N LYS A 113 11.23 -12.64 -2.29
CA LYS A 113 11.63 -11.72 -3.37
C LYS A 113 10.68 -10.52 -3.49
N ILE A 114 10.39 -9.88 -2.35
CA ILE A 114 9.56 -8.67 -2.29
C ILE A 114 10.48 -7.45 -2.32
N ARG A 115 10.32 -6.59 -3.30
CA ARG A 115 10.98 -5.28 -3.33
C ARG A 115 10.28 -4.33 -2.37
N ILE A 116 11.02 -3.75 -1.43
CA ILE A 116 10.52 -2.74 -0.50
C ILE A 116 10.89 -1.36 -1.02
N ILE A 117 9.92 -0.47 -1.08
CA ILE A 117 10.11 0.93 -1.52
C ILE A 117 9.43 1.83 -0.50
N HIS A 118 10.13 2.87 -0.08
CA HIS A 118 9.59 3.94 0.75
C HIS A 118 9.04 5.06 -0.14
N LEU A 119 7.77 5.41 0.05
CA LEU A 119 7.16 6.60 -0.53
C LEU A 119 7.03 7.67 0.55
N GLY A 120 7.39 8.92 0.24
CA GLY A 120 7.25 10.07 1.13
C GLY A 120 8.58 10.75 1.48
N ARG A 121 8.50 11.63 2.45
CA ARG A 121 9.64 12.43 2.92
C ARG A 121 10.62 11.59 3.72
N LYS A 122 11.92 11.91 3.56
CA LYS A 122 13.01 11.23 4.29
C LYS A 122 13.70 12.16 5.31
N ASP A 123 13.42 13.45 5.25
CA ASP A 123 14.09 14.50 6.04
C ASP A 123 13.56 14.61 7.48
N ARG A 124 12.31 14.20 7.74
CA ARG A 124 11.68 14.27 9.07
C ARG A 124 11.70 12.95 9.84
N ILE A 125 12.05 11.85 9.17
CA ILE A 125 12.07 10.52 9.78
C ILE A 125 13.30 10.37 10.70
N PRO A 126 13.17 9.73 11.89
CA PRO A 126 14.32 9.44 12.74
C PRO A 126 15.45 8.74 11.97
N LYS A 127 16.70 9.18 12.20
CA LYS A 127 17.88 8.67 11.47
C LYS A 127 18.04 7.14 11.55
N THR A 128 17.66 6.54 12.68
CA THR A 128 17.71 5.09 12.89
C THR A 128 16.73 4.36 11.98
N LEU A 129 15.49 4.85 11.91
CA LEU A 129 14.46 4.31 11.01
C LEU A 129 14.85 4.52 9.54
N LEU A 130 15.35 5.71 9.18
CA LEU A 130 15.80 6.00 7.82
C LEU A 130 16.89 5.03 7.35
N LYS A 131 17.89 4.74 8.21
CA LYS A 131 18.92 3.73 7.88
C LYS A 131 18.36 2.34 7.64
N ARG A 132 17.33 1.92 8.40
CA ARG A 132 16.67 0.62 8.20
C ARG A 132 15.88 0.58 6.89
N ILE A 133 15.19 1.67 6.55
CA ILE A 133 14.49 1.84 5.27
C ILE A 133 15.49 1.70 4.13
N GLN A 134 16.53 2.51 4.11
CA GLN A 134 17.57 2.50 3.06
C GLN A 134 18.24 1.13 2.91
N ASN A 135 18.57 0.46 4.03
CA ASN A 135 19.11 -0.91 3.99
C ASN A 135 18.11 -1.92 3.38
N SER A 136 16.82 -1.75 3.64
CA SER A 136 15.79 -2.63 3.09
C SER A 136 15.58 -2.38 1.59
N GLU A 137 15.53 -1.12 1.17
CA GLU A 137 15.47 -0.71 -0.23
C GLU A 137 16.67 -1.29 -0.99
N GLU A 138 17.89 -1.10 -0.49
CA GLU A 138 19.12 -1.58 -1.15
C GLU A 138 19.16 -3.09 -1.29
N LYS A 139 18.82 -3.84 -0.23
CA LYS A 139 18.84 -5.31 -0.24
C LYS A 139 17.77 -5.94 -1.12
N THR A 140 16.73 -5.22 -1.45
CA THR A 140 15.60 -5.74 -2.23
C THR A 140 15.44 -5.10 -3.61
N LYS A 141 16.32 -4.17 -4.00
CA LYS A 141 16.21 -3.35 -5.22
C LYS A 141 16.14 -4.14 -6.53
N THR A 142 16.71 -5.34 -6.55
CA THR A 142 16.75 -6.21 -7.74
C THR A 142 15.55 -7.12 -7.87
N PHE A 143 14.64 -7.11 -6.89
CA PHE A 143 13.45 -7.94 -6.95
C PHE A 143 12.35 -7.23 -7.76
N ASP A 144 11.65 -7.99 -8.57
CA ASP A 144 10.64 -7.51 -9.50
C ASP A 144 9.30 -8.26 -9.42
N LYS A 145 9.28 -9.39 -8.69
CA LYS A 145 8.08 -10.23 -8.60
C LYS A 145 6.93 -9.59 -7.81
N TYR A 146 7.26 -8.90 -6.73
CA TYR A 146 6.31 -8.23 -5.85
C TYR A 146 6.90 -6.94 -5.32
N ILE A 147 6.10 -5.89 -5.25
CA ILE A 147 6.48 -4.60 -4.66
C ILE A 147 5.62 -4.31 -3.44
N LEU A 148 6.28 -3.95 -2.34
CA LEU A 148 5.65 -3.37 -1.16
C LEU A 148 6.09 -1.91 -1.01
N ASN A 149 5.19 -1.00 -1.34
CA ASN A 149 5.35 0.42 -1.06
C ASN A 149 4.89 0.71 0.37
N ILE A 150 5.76 1.33 1.16
CA ILE A 150 5.45 1.81 2.50
C ILE A 150 5.37 3.33 2.42
N ALA A 151 4.16 3.87 2.36
CA ALA A 151 3.93 5.31 2.37
C ALA A 151 4.03 5.84 3.81
N LEU A 152 5.21 6.30 4.19
CA LEU A 152 5.56 6.80 5.51
C LEU A 152 6.05 8.24 5.42
N ASP A 153 5.46 9.13 6.21
CA ASP A 153 5.58 10.57 6.05
C ASP A 153 5.21 11.02 4.63
N TYR A 154 4.06 10.49 4.18
CA TYR A 154 3.56 10.63 2.82
C TYR A 154 2.23 11.40 2.79
N GLY A 155 2.15 12.36 1.87
CA GLY A 155 0.92 13.03 1.45
C GLY A 155 0.99 13.28 -0.06
N GLY A 156 -0.08 13.02 -0.80
CA GLY A 156 -0.06 13.15 -2.26
C GLY A 156 0.11 14.61 -2.71
N THR A 157 -0.43 15.58 -1.97
CA THR A 157 -0.18 17.00 -2.25
C THR A 157 1.27 17.41 -2.01
N ASP A 158 1.89 16.91 -0.93
CA ASP A 158 3.32 17.09 -0.65
C ASP A 158 4.18 16.43 -1.73
N GLU A 159 3.80 15.24 -2.19
CA GLU A 159 4.50 14.54 -3.27
C GLU A 159 4.50 15.35 -4.57
N VAL A 160 3.36 15.94 -4.96
CA VAL A 160 3.26 16.80 -6.15
C VAL A 160 4.22 17.99 -6.02
N ILE A 161 4.25 18.65 -4.87
CA ILE A 161 5.18 19.79 -4.64
C ILE A 161 6.64 19.31 -4.72
N ARG A 162 6.98 18.16 -4.13
CA ARG A 162 8.32 17.57 -4.23
C ARG A 162 8.68 17.20 -5.68
N ALA A 163 7.73 16.72 -6.47
CA ALA A 163 7.94 16.43 -7.88
C ALA A 163 8.23 17.71 -8.68
N ILE A 164 7.52 18.80 -8.41
CA ILE A 164 7.78 20.12 -9.04
C ILE A 164 9.18 20.64 -8.70
N HIS A 165 9.63 20.48 -7.44
CA HIS A 165 11.00 20.84 -7.07
C HIS A 165 12.05 20.04 -7.84
N ARG A 166 11.87 18.71 -7.97
CA ARG A 166 12.78 17.85 -8.76
C ARG A 166 12.81 18.25 -10.24
N LEU A 167 11.65 18.58 -10.83
CA LEU A 167 11.58 19.11 -12.21
C LEU A 167 12.40 20.39 -12.38
N SER A 168 12.31 21.30 -11.40
CA SER A 168 13.07 22.54 -11.41
C SER A 168 14.57 22.32 -11.28
N GLU A 169 14.99 21.39 -10.41
CA GLU A 169 16.40 21.01 -10.22
C GLU A 169 17.00 20.40 -11.49
N ASP A 170 16.21 19.61 -12.23
CA ASP A 170 16.63 18.96 -13.48
C ASP A 170 16.48 19.88 -14.72
N ASN A 171 16.08 21.15 -14.52
CA ASN A 171 15.90 22.16 -15.59
C ASN A 171 14.96 21.69 -16.71
N ILE A 172 13.88 20.97 -16.38
CA ILE A 172 12.90 20.52 -17.36
C ILE A 172 12.06 21.69 -17.87
N ASP A 173 11.87 21.76 -19.18
CA ASP A 173 10.97 22.75 -19.80
C ASP A 173 9.51 22.49 -19.44
N LEU A 174 8.95 23.33 -18.58
CA LEU A 174 7.58 23.20 -18.10
C LEU A 174 6.53 23.52 -19.18
N ASN A 175 6.88 24.26 -20.26
CA ASN A 175 5.92 24.62 -21.30
C ASN A 175 5.49 23.40 -22.14
N ASN A 176 6.35 22.38 -22.22
CA ASN A 176 6.10 21.15 -22.98
C ASN A 176 5.97 19.92 -22.07
N LEU A 177 5.73 20.10 -20.77
CA LEU A 177 5.64 19.02 -19.81
C LEU A 177 4.42 18.14 -20.06
N THR A 178 4.66 16.84 -20.29
CA THR A 178 3.58 15.84 -20.43
C THR A 178 3.24 15.18 -19.08
N ILE A 179 2.05 14.55 -19.02
CA ILE A 179 1.62 13.75 -17.85
C ILE A 179 2.63 12.65 -17.55
N GLU A 180 3.14 11.96 -18.57
CA GLU A 180 4.12 10.89 -18.42
C GLU A 180 5.45 11.40 -17.87
N GLN A 181 5.96 12.51 -18.43
CA GLN A 181 7.18 13.14 -17.92
C GLN A 181 7.03 13.55 -16.46
N PHE A 182 5.92 14.19 -16.08
CA PHE A 182 5.66 14.56 -14.68
C PHE A 182 5.62 13.32 -13.77
N SER A 183 4.97 12.26 -14.21
CA SER A 183 4.82 11.02 -13.44
C SER A 183 6.17 10.36 -13.11
N ASN A 184 7.22 10.59 -13.94
CA ASN A 184 8.57 10.12 -13.68
C ASN A 184 9.27 10.82 -12.51
N PHE A 185 8.68 11.90 -11.98
CA PHE A 185 9.17 12.61 -10.79
C PHE A 185 8.39 12.26 -9.51
N LEU A 186 7.39 11.39 -9.59
CA LEU A 186 6.65 10.91 -8.42
C LEU A 186 7.40 9.77 -7.70
N ASP A 187 7.04 9.52 -6.46
CA ASP A 187 7.70 8.49 -5.63
C ASP A 187 7.49 7.06 -6.15
N THR A 188 6.47 6.85 -7.00
CA THR A 188 6.20 5.56 -7.67
C THR A 188 6.85 5.43 -9.04
N ALA A 189 7.65 6.40 -9.47
CA ALA A 189 8.37 6.33 -10.74
C ALA A 189 9.19 5.02 -10.85
N ASN A 190 9.33 4.54 -12.07
CA ASN A 190 10.08 3.31 -12.38
C ASN A 190 9.52 2.02 -11.77
N GLN A 191 8.25 2.01 -11.34
CA GLN A 191 7.54 0.80 -10.96
C GLN A 191 6.72 0.28 -12.16
N PRO A 192 6.57 -1.05 -12.32
CA PRO A 192 5.76 -1.62 -13.40
C PRO A 192 4.28 -1.18 -13.34
N TYR A 193 3.75 -1.02 -12.14
CA TYR A 193 2.37 -0.59 -11.87
C TYR A 193 2.38 0.59 -10.88
N PRO A 194 2.75 1.82 -11.35
CA PRO A 194 2.90 2.99 -10.48
C PRO A 194 1.57 3.51 -9.93
N ASN A 195 0.47 3.26 -10.65
CA ASN A 195 -0.87 3.73 -10.33
C ASN A 195 -1.70 2.62 -9.69
N PRO A 196 -2.38 2.87 -8.55
CA PRO A 196 -3.25 1.87 -7.96
C PRO A 196 -4.49 1.65 -8.85
N ASP A 197 -4.83 0.38 -9.06
CA ASP A 197 -6.10 -0.02 -9.67
C ASP A 197 -7.24 0.02 -8.67
N LEU A 198 -6.93 -0.34 -7.41
CA LEU A 198 -7.89 -0.42 -6.31
C LEU A 198 -7.34 0.25 -5.06
N ILE A 199 -8.14 1.12 -4.45
CA ILE A 199 -7.86 1.69 -3.14
C ILE A 199 -8.89 1.16 -2.14
N ILE A 200 -8.41 0.54 -1.06
CA ILE A 200 -9.25 0.04 0.02
C ILE A 200 -9.07 0.93 1.24
N ARG A 201 -10.16 1.47 1.78
CA ARG A 201 -10.14 2.21 3.04
C ARG A 201 -11.06 1.56 4.06
N THR A 202 -10.53 1.39 5.27
CA THR A 202 -11.27 0.81 6.40
C THR A 202 -11.96 1.88 7.25
N SER A 203 -12.81 1.45 8.17
CA SER A 203 -13.43 2.30 9.21
C SER A 203 -14.60 3.16 8.74
N GLY A 204 -15.24 2.83 7.60
CA GLY A 204 -16.43 3.53 7.09
C GLY A 204 -16.17 4.94 6.53
N GLU A 205 -14.92 5.37 6.48
CA GLU A 205 -14.55 6.69 5.99
C GLU A 205 -14.45 6.71 4.46
N GLN A 206 -15.26 7.56 3.82
CA GLN A 206 -15.38 7.64 2.35
C GLN A 206 -14.65 8.86 1.78
N ARG A 207 -13.35 8.92 1.98
CA ARG A 207 -12.45 9.96 1.44
C ARG A 207 -11.05 9.39 1.22
N THR A 208 -10.26 10.02 0.34
CA THR A 208 -8.87 9.59 0.04
C THR A 208 -7.87 10.16 1.03
N SER A 209 -8.20 11.27 1.68
CA SER A 209 -7.34 12.04 2.57
C SER A 209 -5.96 12.37 1.97
N GLY A 210 -5.87 12.42 0.65
CA GLY A 210 -4.65 12.76 -0.06
C GLY A 210 -3.73 11.58 -0.39
N LEU A 211 -4.14 10.31 -0.20
CA LEU A 211 -3.33 9.19 -0.65
C LEU A 211 -3.24 9.17 -2.18
N MET A 212 -2.01 9.25 -2.72
CA MET A 212 -1.68 9.02 -4.14
C MET A 212 -2.61 9.78 -5.10
N ILE A 213 -2.86 11.08 -4.83
CA ILE A 213 -3.89 11.88 -5.55
C ILE A 213 -3.68 11.93 -7.06
N TRP A 214 -2.43 11.94 -7.52
CA TRP A 214 -2.09 11.91 -8.94
C TRP A 214 -2.29 10.52 -9.53
N GLN A 215 -1.69 9.52 -8.89
CA GLN A 215 -1.69 8.13 -9.36
C GLN A 215 -3.08 7.49 -9.28
N ALA A 216 -3.94 7.97 -8.37
CA ALA A 216 -5.28 7.43 -8.11
C ALA A 216 -6.37 7.96 -9.06
N ALA A 217 -6.02 8.74 -10.08
CA ALA A 217 -6.97 9.41 -10.97
C ALA A 217 -8.03 8.46 -11.59
N TYR A 218 -7.67 7.19 -11.79
CA TYR A 218 -8.55 6.15 -12.34
C TYR A 218 -8.69 4.93 -11.42
N ALA A 219 -8.32 5.06 -10.15
CA ALA A 219 -8.47 3.98 -9.19
C ALA A 219 -9.94 3.74 -8.84
N GLU A 220 -10.31 2.47 -8.65
CA GLU A 220 -11.55 2.09 -8.00
C GLU A 220 -11.41 2.20 -6.49
N TYR A 221 -12.50 2.52 -5.79
CA TYR A 221 -12.50 2.68 -4.33
C TYR A 221 -13.47 1.70 -3.70
N ILE A 222 -13.00 1.02 -2.64
CA ILE A 222 -13.83 0.17 -1.77
C ILE A 222 -13.66 0.63 -0.34
N PHE A 223 -14.77 1.04 0.26
CA PHE A 223 -14.84 1.50 1.63
C PHE A 223 -15.45 0.41 2.52
N LEU A 224 -14.68 -0.04 3.52
CA LEU A 224 -15.10 -1.10 4.44
C LEU A 224 -15.51 -0.49 5.79
N ASN A 225 -16.67 -0.84 6.29
CA ASN A 225 -17.19 -0.38 7.59
C ASN A 225 -16.51 -1.02 8.81
N LYS A 226 -15.41 -1.74 8.58
CA LYS A 226 -14.66 -2.47 9.59
C LYS A 226 -13.37 -1.72 9.91
N HIS A 227 -12.97 -1.63 11.17
CA HIS A 227 -11.70 -1.07 11.56
C HIS A 227 -10.53 -1.95 11.09
N PHE A 228 -9.41 -1.32 10.74
CA PHE A 228 -8.25 -2.03 10.20
C PHE A 228 -7.76 -3.19 11.09
N PRO A 229 -7.71 -3.08 12.45
CA PRO A 229 -7.33 -4.19 13.33
C PRO A 229 -8.22 -5.44 13.22
N ASP A 230 -9.44 -5.32 12.72
CA ASP A 230 -10.39 -6.43 12.53
C ASP A 230 -10.46 -6.94 11.09
N LEU A 231 -9.65 -6.37 10.19
CA LEU A 231 -9.64 -6.79 8.79
C LEU A 231 -9.16 -8.23 8.66
N LYS A 232 -9.86 -9.01 7.83
CA LYS A 232 -9.61 -10.42 7.57
C LYS A 232 -9.30 -10.68 6.10
N ASN A 233 -8.84 -11.87 5.79
CA ASN A 233 -8.57 -12.28 4.41
C ASN A 233 -9.81 -12.21 3.53
N GLU A 234 -10.98 -12.58 4.07
CA GLU A 234 -12.28 -12.58 3.38
C GLU A 234 -12.70 -11.17 2.96
N ASP A 235 -12.29 -10.13 3.70
CA ASP A 235 -12.56 -8.73 3.35
C ASP A 235 -11.74 -8.31 2.11
N ILE A 236 -10.55 -8.89 1.93
CA ILE A 236 -9.74 -8.66 0.73
C ILE A 236 -10.29 -9.44 -0.46
N ASP A 237 -10.74 -10.68 -0.25
CA ASP A 237 -11.43 -11.45 -1.30
C ASP A 237 -12.63 -10.67 -1.80
N TYR A 238 -13.51 -10.20 -0.91
CA TYR A 238 -14.64 -9.35 -1.24
C TYR A 238 -14.23 -8.10 -2.04
N ALA A 239 -13.18 -7.40 -1.61
CA ALA A 239 -12.74 -6.19 -2.27
C ALA A 239 -12.22 -6.45 -3.70
N VAL A 240 -11.50 -7.56 -3.91
CA VAL A 240 -10.99 -7.95 -5.23
C VAL A 240 -12.13 -8.45 -6.14
N GLU A 241 -13.09 -9.22 -5.60
CA GLU A 241 -14.27 -9.65 -6.34
C GLU A 241 -15.14 -8.45 -6.77
N GLU A 242 -15.36 -7.51 -5.87
CA GLU A 242 -16.13 -6.31 -6.16
C GLU A 242 -15.44 -5.44 -7.22
N TYR A 243 -14.11 -5.29 -7.14
CA TYR A 243 -13.32 -4.64 -8.18
C TYR A 243 -13.49 -5.34 -9.53
N ALA A 244 -13.42 -6.66 -9.57
CA ALA A 244 -13.54 -7.44 -10.80
C ALA A 244 -14.92 -7.33 -11.46
N ARG A 245 -15.99 -7.09 -10.67
CA ARG A 245 -17.36 -6.86 -11.19
C ARG A 245 -17.53 -5.48 -11.83
N ARG A 246 -16.68 -4.51 -11.52
CA ARG A 246 -16.79 -3.14 -12.03
C ARG A 246 -16.22 -3.05 -13.44
N GLN A 247 -16.98 -2.37 -14.33
CA GLN A 247 -16.51 -2.09 -15.69
C GLN A 247 -15.73 -0.78 -15.71
N ARG A 248 -14.43 -0.85 -15.96
CA ARG A 248 -13.56 0.33 -16.11
C ARG A 248 -13.66 0.84 -17.57
N ARG A 249 -14.41 1.91 -17.77
CA ARG A 249 -14.68 2.45 -19.12
C ARG A 249 -13.63 3.43 -19.63
N PHE A 250 -12.76 3.99 -18.79
CA PHE A 250 -11.70 4.95 -19.14
C PHE A 250 -12.13 6.04 -20.13
N GLY A 251 -13.39 6.54 -20.01
CA GLY A 251 -13.94 7.54 -20.92
C GLY A 251 -14.39 7.02 -22.31
N LYS A 252 -14.48 5.70 -22.50
CA LYS A 252 -14.98 5.05 -23.71
C LYS A 252 -16.43 4.62 -23.55
#